data_9a28f9441ca80d7db82ce8fd8202b31d
#
_entry.id   9a28f9441ca80d7db82ce8fd8202b31d
#
_cell.length_a   1.000
_cell.length_b   1.000
_cell.length_c   1.000
_cell.angle_alpha   90.00
_cell.angle_beta   90.00
_cell.angle_gamma   90.00
#
_symmetry.space_group_name_H-M   'P 1'
#
loop_
_entity.id
_entity.type
_entity.pdbx_description
1 polymer ?
#
loop_
_entity_poly.entity_id
_entity_poly.type
_entity_poly.pdbx_seq_one_letter_code
_entity_poly.pdbx_strand_id
1 'polypeptide(L)'
;MRKIRLITTDELRLLNQILKNVYQSRKDRFFYAYKVVTLNDGGMGSFCFYYNNGVDPGKLEDKVYAIGEIEFFDIDNVGCLATLYVYNDNRVA
;
A
#
# COMPACT_ATOMS: atom_id res chain seq x y z
N MET A 1 -7.82 -4.01 18.48
CA MET A 1 -7.35 -5.11 17.61
C MET A 1 -7.63 -4.77 16.15
N ARG A 2 -6.65 -4.87 15.30
CA ARG A 2 -6.82 -4.57 13.87
C ARG A 2 -7.42 -5.77 13.16
N LYS A 3 -8.36 -5.49 12.27
CA LYS A 3 -9.05 -6.55 11.54
C LYS A 3 -8.40 -6.76 10.18
N ILE A 4 -8.05 -8.01 9.91
CA ILE A 4 -7.54 -8.42 8.60
C ILE A 4 -8.74 -8.55 7.66
N ARG A 5 -8.64 -7.95 6.49
CA ARG A 5 -9.69 -8.00 5.47
C ARG A 5 -9.09 -8.20 4.09
N LEU A 6 -9.91 -8.50 3.13
CA LEU A 6 -9.48 -8.55 1.74
C LEU A 6 -9.31 -7.13 1.20
N ILE A 7 -8.34 -6.95 0.31
CA ILE A 7 -8.16 -5.69 -0.40
C ILE A 7 -9.39 -5.43 -1.25
N THR A 8 -9.84 -4.17 -1.29
CA THR A 8 -10.98 -3.81 -2.15
C THR A 8 -10.54 -3.65 -3.60
N THR A 9 -11.52 -3.68 -4.50
CA THR A 9 -11.26 -3.46 -5.93
C THR A 9 -10.64 -2.09 -6.19
N ASP A 10 -11.12 -1.05 -5.49
CA ASP A 10 -10.59 0.30 -5.65
C ASP A 10 -9.15 0.41 -5.14
N GLU A 11 -8.85 -0.21 -4.00
CA GLU A 11 -7.50 -0.24 -3.45
C GLU A 11 -6.55 -0.97 -4.41
N LEU A 12 -6.99 -2.10 -4.95
CA LEU A 12 -6.18 -2.88 -5.88
C LEU A 12 -5.92 -2.11 -7.18
N ARG A 13 -6.92 -1.40 -7.67
CA ARG A 13 -6.79 -0.56 -8.86
C ARG A 13 -5.76 0.53 -8.63
N LEU A 14 -5.81 1.19 -7.49
CA LEU A 14 -4.86 2.23 -7.11
C LEU A 14 -3.44 1.67 -7.02
N LEU A 15 -3.28 0.52 -6.36
CA LEU A 15 -1.99 -0.16 -6.25
C LEU A 15 -1.41 -0.47 -7.63
N ASN A 16 -2.21 -1.04 -8.51
CA ASN A 16 -1.75 -1.42 -9.86
C ASN A 16 -1.36 -0.19 -10.68
N GLN A 17 -2.03 0.92 -10.50
CA GLN A 17 -1.68 2.16 -11.19
C GLN A 17 -0.34 2.69 -10.72
N ILE A 18 -0.07 2.68 -9.42
CA ILE A 18 1.23 3.09 -8.88
C ILE A 18 2.32 2.16 -9.39
N LEU A 19 2.10 0.84 -9.33
CA LEU A 19 3.08 -0.14 -9.80
C LEU A 19 3.36 0.00 -11.29
N LYS A 20 2.36 0.28 -12.09
CA LYS A 20 2.54 0.51 -13.52
C LYS A 20 3.50 1.67 -13.76
N ASN A 21 3.35 2.76 -13.02
CA ASN A 21 4.25 3.91 -13.13
C ASN A 21 5.65 3.58 -12.65
N VAL A 22 5.76 2.81 -11.55
CA VAL A 22 7.05 2.38 -11.01
C VAL A 22 7.80 1.50 -12.02
N TYR A 23 7.12 0.56 -12.66
CA TYR A 23 7.73 -0.37 -13.59
C TYR A 23 8.22 0.29 -14.89
N GLN A 24 7.79 1.51 -15.18
CA GLN A 24 8.32 2.26 -16.32
C GLN A 24 9.79 2.67 -16.14
N SER A 25 10.22 2.83 -14.88
CA SER A 25 11.58 3.29 -14.56
C SER A 25 12.40 2.28 -13.78
N ARG A 26 11.83 1.16 -13.35
CA ARG A 26 12.49 0.15 -12.54
C ARG A 26 12.26 -1.24 -13.12
N LYS A 27 13.28 -2.07 -13.02
CA LYS A 27 13.20 -3.49 -13.43
C LYS A 27 12.82 -4.41 -12.28
N ASP A 28 12.80 -3.90 -11.05
CA ASP A 28 12.45 -4.68 -9.88
C ASP A 28 11.01 -5.15 -9.96
N ARG A 29 10.74 -6.30 -9.37
CA ARG A 29 9.40 -6.84 -9.21
C ARG A 29 9.02 -6.76 -7.75
N PHE A 30 7.77 -6.37 -7.49
CA PHE A 30 7.25 -6.19 -6.15
C PHE A 30 6.09 -7.15 -5.91
N PHE A 31 6.00 -7.64 -4.66
CA PHE A 31 4.98 -8.61 -4.28
C PHE A 31 3.98 -7.96 -3.33
N TYR A 32 2.75 -8.38 -3.41
CA TYR A 32 1.73 -7.95 -2.47
C TYR A 32 0.77 -9.09 -2.17
N ALA A 33 0.08 -8.97 -1.03
CA ALA A 33 -0.93 -9.94 -0.62
C ALA A 33 -2.32 -9.40 -0.95
N TYR A 34 -3.32 -10.26 -0.94
CA TYR A 34 -4.71 -9.83 -1.12
C TYR A 34 -5.38 -9.50 0.21
N LYS A 35 -4.72 -9.77 1.33
CA LYS A 35 -5.21 -9.42 2.66
C LYS A 35 -4.50 -8.17 3.15
N VAL A 36 -5.27 -7.27 3.75
CA VAL A 36 -4.76 -5.99 4.22
C VAL A 36 -5.34 -5.69 5.60
N VAL A 37 -4.70 -4.76 6.29
CA VAL A 37 -5.16 -4.25 7.58
C VAL A 37 -5.27 -2.74 7.46
N THR A 38 -6.45 -2.20 7.78
CA THR A 38 -6.66 -0.77 7.77
C THR A 38 -5.91 -0.14 8.94
N LEU A 39 -5.17 0.93 8.68
CA LEU A 39 -4.47 1.67 9.72
C LEU A 39 -5.39 2.71 10.33
N ASN A 40 -5.23 2.93 11.63
CA ASN A 40 -5.99 3.94 12.36
C ASN A 40 -5.25 5.28 12.27
N ASP A 41 -5.39 5.95 11.15
CA ASP A 41 -4.65 7.18 10.83
C ASP A 41 -5.57 8.40 10.72
N GLY A 42 -6.66 8.42 11.47
CA GLY A 42 -7.59 9.55 11.45
C GLY A 42 -8.50 9.60 10.24
N GLY A 43 -8.74 8.47 9.59
CA GLY A 43 -9.65 8.41 8.45
C GLY A 43 -9.01 8.71 7.11
N MET A 44 -7.70 8.72 7.03
CA MET A 44 -6.97 8.99 5.78
C MET A 44 -7.00 7.81 4.81
N GLY A 45 -7.52 6.67 5.24
CA GLY A 45 -7.68 5.52 4.36
C GLY A 45 -6.44 4.68 4.14
N SER A 46 -5.42 4.86 4.96
CA SER A 46 -4.18 4.07 4.85
C SER A 46 -4.40 2.62 5.25
N PHE A 47 -3.66 1.72 4.62
CA PHE A 47 -3.70 0.31 4.96
C PHE A 47 -2.33 -0.32 4.71
N CYS A 48 -2.10 -1.48 5.35
CA CYS A 48 -0.88 -2.27 5.18
C CYS A 48 -1.24 -3.64 4.66
N PHE A 49 -0.34 -4.23 3.89
CA PHE A 49 -0.52 -5.60 3.41
C PHE A 49 -0.19 -6.59 4.53
N TYR A 50 -1.01 -7.61 4.64
CA TYR A 50 -0.83 -8.67 5.63
C TYR A 50 -0.15 -9.87 4.98
N TYR A 51 1.01 -10.21 5.52
CA TYR A 51 1.76 -11.40 5.13
C TYR A 51 1.77 -12.34 6.33
N ASN A 52 1.50 -13.61 6.11
CA ASN A 52 1.42 -14.59 7.19
C ASN A 52 2.82 -15.00 7.66
N ASN A 53 3.57 -14.03 8.17
CA ASN A 53 4.98 -14.22 8.58
C ASN A 53 5.22 -13.90 10.07
N GLY A 54 4.15 -13.72 10.85
CA GLY A 54 4.26 -13.42 12.26
C GLY A 54 4.60 -11.98 12.60
N VAL A 55 4.78 -11.12 11.62
CA VAL A 55 5.06 -9.70 11.84
C VAL A 55 3.76 -8.93 11.92
N ASP A 56 3.65 -8.02 12.90
CA ASP A 56 2.49 -7.15 13.05
C ASP A 56 2.44 -6.16 11.88
N PRO A 57 1.42 -6.22 11.02
CA PRO A 57 1.34 -5.33 9.87
C PRO A 57 1.17 -3.86 10.24
N GLY A 58 0.81 -3.56 11.47
CA GLY A 58 0.69 -2.18 11.93
C GLY A 58 1.98 -1.57 12.42
N LYS A 59 3.01 -2.37 12.56
CA LYS A 59 4.33 -1.88 12.93
C LYS A 59 5.18 -1.77 11.67
N LEU A 60 5.14 -0.62 11.05
CA LEU A 60 6.08 -0.30 9.99
C LEU A 60 7.44 -0.04 10.64
N GLU A 61 7.97 -1.09 11.25
CA GLU A 61 9.30 -1.00 11.81
C GLU A 61 10.28 -1.03 10.68
N ASP A 62 11.12 -0.07 10.67
CA ASP A 62 12.38 -0.13 9.98
C ASP A 62 12.34 -0.52 8.51
N LYS A 63 12.86 0.32 7.69
CA LYS A 63 13.34 -0.05 6.37
C LYS A 63 12.24 -0.29 5.35
N VAL A 64 11.21 0.54 5.40
CA VAL A 64 10.32 0.71 4.25
C VAL A 64 10.79 1.90 3.43
N TYR A 65 10.67 1.78 2.13
CA TYR A 65 11.06 2.83 1.18
C TYR A 65 9.88 3.23 0.35
N ALA A 66 9.69 4.52 0.16
CA ALA A 66 8.70 5.01 -0.79
C ALA A 66 9.24 4.80 -2.21
N ILE A 67 8.47 4.09 -3.05
CA ILE A 67 8.89 3.81 -4.42
C ILE A 67 8.04 4.50 -5.46
N GLY A 68 6.88 5.02 -5.09
CA GLY A 68 6.02 5.71 -6.03
C GLY A 68 4.86 6.36 -5.33
N GLU A 69 4.26 7.31 -6.02
CA GLU A 69 3.08 7.99 -5.52
C GLU A 69 2.20 8.38 -6.68
N ILE A 70 0.92 8.55 -6.42
CA ILE A 70 -0.03 8.98 -7.41
C ILE A 70 -1.00 9.98 -6.79
N GLU A 71 -1.32 11.02 -7.55
CA GLU A 71 -2.36 11.97 -7.18
C GLU A 71 -3.69 11.49 -7.73
N PHE A 72 -4.73 11.55 -6.92
CA PHE A 72 -6.08 11.19 -7.35
C PHE A 72 -7.08 12.09 -6.65
N PHE A 73 -8.30 12.10 -7.17
CA PHE A 73 -9.39 12.87 -6.58
C PHE A 73 -10.42 11.93 -5.98
N ASP A 74 -10.85 12.24 -4.76
CA ASP A 74 -11.88 11.47 -4.09
C ASP A 74 -13.29 11.89 -4.57
N ILE A 75 -14.30 11.29 -3.96
CA ILE A 75 -15.70 11.55 -4.33
C ILE A 75 -16.09 13.01 -4.13
N ASP A 76 -15.43 13.71 -3.22
CA ASP A 76 -15.67 15.13 -2.94
C ASP A 76 -14.79 16.04 -3.82
N ASN A 77 -14.11 15.48 -4.78
CA ASN A 77 -13.22 16.19 -5.69
C ASN A 77 -12.04 16.87 -4.97
N VAL A 78 -11.64 16.31 -3.83
CA VAL A 78 -10.48 16.76 -3.08
C VAL A 78 -9.25 16.01 -3.57
N GLY A 79 -8.17 16.73 -3.86
CA GLY A 79 -6.92 16.12 -4.28
C GLY A 79 -6.31 15.28 -3.16
N CYS A 80 -5.96 14.04 -3.47
CA CYS A 80 -5.34 13.12 -2.54
C CYS A 80 -4.04 12.59 -3.13
N LEU A 81 -3.09 12.27 -2.25
CA LEU A 81 -1.81 11.70 -2.65
C LEU A 81 -1.68 10.33 -2.01
N ALA A 82 -1.48 9.29 -2.83
CA ALA A 82 -1.23 7.94 -2.36
C ALA A 82 0.23 7.60 -2.58
N THR A 83 0.91 7.14 -1.52
CA THR A 83 2.32 6.76 -1.57
C THR A 83 2.46 5.28 -1.32
N LEU A 84 3.26 4.61 -2.13
CA LEU A 84 3.52 3.18 -2.01
C LEU A 84 4.88 2.95 -1.37
N TYR A 85 4.89 2.13 -0.32
CA TYR A 85 6.10 1.75 0.40
C TYR A 85 6.39 0.28 0.21
N VAL A 86 7.65 -0.08 0.20
CA VAL A 86 8.09 -1.48 0.10
C VAL A 86 9.15 -1.77 1.14
N TYR A 87 9.24 -3.05 1.51
CA TYR A 87 10.34 -3.56 2.34
C TYR A 87 11.55 -3.88 1.47
N ASN A 88 12.69 -4.16 2.13
CA ASN A 88 13.94 -4.51 1.46
C ASN A 88 13.83 -5.73 0.53
N ASP A 89 12.91 -6.64 0.82
CA ASP A 89 12.71 -7.86 0.03
C ASP A 89 11.67 -7.69 -1.07
N ASN A 90 11.33 -6.45 -1.40
CA ASN A 90 10.39 -6.08 -2.45
C ASN A 90 8.92 -6.45 -2.14
N ARG A 91 8.58 -6.75 -0.89
CA ARG A 91 7.18 -6.86 -0.48
C ARG A 91 6.61 -5.46 -0.31
N VAL A 92 5.41 -5.25 -0.84
CA VAL A 92 4.69 -3.99 -0.62
C VAL A 92 4.26 -3.92 0.84
N ALA A 93 4.53 -2.79 1.47
CA ALA A 93 4.24 -2.59 2.89
C ALA A 93 2.80 -2.18 3.15
#